data_c05352eabd0ba4d484d38107380e2ca6
#
_entry.id   c05352eabd0ba4d484d38107380e2ca6
#
_cell.length_a   1.000
_cell.length_b   1.000
_cell.length_c   1.000
_cell.angle_alpha   90.00
_cell.angle_beta   90.00
_cell.angle_gamma   90.00
#
_symmetry.space_group_name_H-M   'P 1'
#
loop_
_entity.id
_entity.type
_entity.pdbx_description
1 polymer ?
#
loop_
_entity_poly.entity_id
_entity_poly.type
_entity_poly.pdbx_seq_one_letter_code
_entity_poly.pdbx_strand_id
1 'polypeptide(L)'
;MRTHLPISYGNELAKHFYLDGAPSLLIRPLSHSQLAATRLTCKDGLADLSERVRPEKAFTISVHLVDPVFQKWGTWVDGKFVPVTSWYAGGIGIWDLESDPRALRNTGWDSVHYNLPRSTLDAFTEDAGMPKVDTLLCEQGTPDPVLYHLTQMLLPSFGSHDQVDDLFLDHFVLMLCGRLVNTCSSVKASPNTYRGGLAPWQVRRTREMLDQHLGDNLRLATLAHECGLSVSHFARSFKQSFGSSVHRYLVLQRVETAKALLRYSSCSLSEIALQSGFSDQPAFSRTFSDVVGTPPGKWRSQYGRHTIPEAPQITEN
;
A
#
# COMPACT_ATOMS: atom_id res chain seq x y z
N MET A 1 -25.11 15.65 2.60
CA MET A 1 -23.99 14.85 3.13
C MET A 1 -22.93 14.76 2.04
N ARG A 2 -21.71 15.28 2.23
CA ARG A 2 -20.65 15.14 1.23
C ARG A 2 -20.18 13.67 1.31
N THR A 3 -20.52 12.87 0.32
CA THR A 3 -19.98 11.53 0.13
C THR A 3 -18.46 11.65 -0.07
N HIS A 4 -17.69 11.22 0.93
CA HIS A 4 -16.25 11.12 0.78
C HIS A 4 -15.95 10.08 -0.29
N LEU A 5 -15.40 10.51 -1.42
CA LEU A 5 -14.85 9.61 -2.43
C LEU A 5 -13.70 8.82 -1.78
N PRO A 6 -13.52 7.54 -2.13
CA PRO A 6 -12.36 6.76 -1.70
C PRO A 6 -11.07 7.50 -2.08
N ILE A 7 -10.12 7.57 -1.16
CA ILE A 7 -8.85 8.27 -1.38
C ILE A 7 -7.95 7.45 -2.30
N SER A 8 -8.08 6.12 -2.25
CA SER A 8 -7.20 5.18 -2.93
C SER A 8 -7.84 4.63 -4.20
N TYR A 9 -8.19 5.51 -5.17
CA TYR A 9 -8.70 5.06 -6.46
C TYR A 9 -8.37 6.04 -7.59
N GLY A 10 -8.46 5.59 -8.85
CA GLY A 10 -8.26 6.39 -10.04
C GLY A 10 -6.86 7.01 -10.09
N ASN A 11 -6.80 8.29 -10.43
CA ASN A 11 -5.54 9.01 -10.56
C ASN A 11 -4.80 9.15 -9.22
N GLU A 12 -5.49 9.16 -8.09
CA GLU A 12 -4.83 9.16 -6.78
C GLU A 12 -4.12 7.84 -6.53
N LEU A 13 -4.75 6.70 -6.84
CA LEU A 13 -4.08 5.40 -6.77
C LEU A 13 -2.92 5.29 -7.78
N ALA A 14 -3.10 5.81 -9.01
CA ALA A 14 -2.05 5.83 -10.03
C ALA A 14 -0.78 6.55 -9.56
N LYS A 15 -0.91 7.69 -8.88
CA LYS A 15 0.21 8.45 -8.31
C LYS A 15 1.05 7.61 -7.34
N HIS A 16 0.42 6.77 -6.51
CA HIS A 16 1.14 5.88 -5.59
C HIS A 16 2.06 4.89 -6.31
N PHE A 17 1.74 4.59 -7.57
CA PHE A 17 2.55 3.75 -8.45
C PHE A 17 3.37 4.55 -9.46
N TYR A 18 3.53 5.87 -9.26
CA TYR A 18 4.26 6.78 -10.15
C TYR A 18 3.75 6.76 -11.59
N LEU A 19 2.45 6.53 -11.76
CA LEU A 19 1.77 6.56 -13.06
C LEU A 19 1.09 7.92 -13.27
N ASP A 20 1.08 8.42 -14.50
CA ASP A 20 0.47 9.71 -14.85
C ASP A 20 -1.04 9.73 -14.68
N GLY A 21 -1.68 8.58 -14.78
CA GLY A 21 -3.12 8.40 -14.58
C GLY A 21 -3.54 6.95 -14.77
N ALA A 22 -4.77 6.65 -14.40
CA ALA A 22 -5.36 5.33 -14.56
C ALA A 22 -6.86 5.40 -14.87
N PRO A 23 -7.35 4.62 -15.85
CA PRO A 23 -8.78 4.47 -16.07
C PRO A 23 -9.47 3.93 -14.81
N SER A 24 -10.60 4.52 -14.44
CA SER A 24 -11.29 4.14 -13.22
C SER A 24 -12.81 4.24 -13.37
N LEU A 25 -13.50 3.44 -12.57
CA LEU A 25 -14.95 3.40 -12.46
C LEU A 25 -15.31 3.56 -10.99
N LEU A 26 -16.28 4.42 -10.72
CA LEU A 26 -16.93 4.51 -9.41
C LEU A 26 -18.31 3.88 -9.51
N ILE A 27 -18.48 2.74 -8.89
CA ILE A 27 -19.72 1.95 -8.90
C ILE A 27 -20.49 2.31 -7.64
N ARG A 28 -21.72 2.80 -7.81
CA ARG A 28 -22.62 3.19 -6.73
C ARG A 28 -23.88 2.35 -6.81
N PRO A 29 -23.92 1.17 -6.19
CA PRO A 29 -25.13 0.36 -6.13
C PRO A 29 -26.24 1.14 -5.43
N LEU A 30 -27.49 0.77 -5.73
CA LEU A 30 -28.72 1.42 -5.22
C LEU A 30 -28.80 1.49 -3.69
N SER A 31 -28.10 0.62 -2.96
CA SER A 31 -28.08 0.56 -1.48
C SER A 31 -26.78 1.15 -0.94
N HIS A 32 -26.67 2.44 -0.73
CA HIS A 32 -25.69 3.18 0.11
C HIS A 32 -24.22 2.72 0.11
N SER A 33 -23.85 1.72 -0.65
CA SER A 33 -22.52 1.14 -0.76
C SER A 33 -21.83 1.67 -2.03
N GLN A 34 -20.51 1.77 -2.00
CA GLN A 34 -19.73 2.17 -3.17
C GLN A 34 -18.52 1.27 -3.33
N LEU A 35 -18.15 1.01 -4.57
CA LEU A 35 -16.93 0.30 -4.96
C LEU A 35 -16.22 1.15 -6.00
N ALA A 36 -14.91 1.30 -5.88
CA ALA A 36 -14.13 1.90 -6.94
C ALA A 36 -13.24 0.84 -7.60
N ALA A 37 -13.17 0.86 -8.92
CA ALA A 37 -12.27 0.01 -9.69
C ALA A 37 -11.28 0.88 -10.47
N THR A 38 -10.01 0.54 -10.45
CA THR A 38 -8.93 1.26 -11.15
C THR A 38 -8.07 0.25 -11.90
N ARG A 39 -7.87 0.43 -13.19
CA ARG A 39 -6.93 -0.39 -13.97
C ARG A 39 -5.57 0.28 -13.96
N LEU A 40 -4.57 -0.41 -13.43
CA LEU A 40 -3.18 0.02 -13.43
C LEU A 40 -2.38 -0.77 -14.46
N THR A 41 -1.77 -0.06 -15.40
CA THR A 41 -0.89 -0.65 -16.42
C THR A 41 0.46 0.04 -16.36
N CYS A 42 1.53 -0.72 -16.23
CA CYS A 42 2.89 -0.23 -16.28
C CYS A 42 3.72 -1.13 -17.18
N LYS A 43 4.49 -0.56 -18.11
CA LYS A 43 5.29 -1.34 -19.08
C LYS A 43 6.63 -1.79 -18.48
N ASP A 44 7.28 -0.93 -17.72
CA ASP A 44 8.68 -1.12 -17.33
C ASP A 44 8.86 -1.52 -15.85
N GLY A 45 7.77 -1.50 -15.07
CA GLY A 45 7.83 -1.72 -13.62
C GLY A 45 8.22 -0.47 -12.83
N LEU A 46 8.29 -0.62 -11.51
CA LEU A 46 8.69 0.44 -10.58
C LEU A 46 10.18 0.36 -10.29
N ALA A 47 10.86 1.51 -10.31
CA ALA A 47 12.27 1.59 -9.90
C ALA A 47 12.43 1.42 -8.38
N ASP A 48 11.38 1.68 -7.59
CA ASP A 48 11.38 1.64 -6.13
C ASP A 48 10.01 1.19 -5.60
N LEU A 49 9.86 1.11 -4.27
CA LEU A 49 8.56 0.86 -3.62
C LEU A 49 7.53 1.90 -4.04
N SER A 50 6.28 1.47 -4.20
CA SER A 50 5.17 2.39 -4.37
C SER A 50 5.11 3.42 -3.23
N GLU A 51 4.53 4.58 -3.47
CA GLU A 51 4.27 5.54 -2.40
C GLU A 51 3.30 4.97 -1.36
N ARG A 52 3.30 5.58 -0.17
CA ARG A 52 2.35 5.22 0.89
C ARG A 52 0.95 5.64 0.51
N VAL A 53 -0.01 4.75 0.72
CA VAL A 53 -1.44 5.06 0.65
C VAL A 53 -1.88 5.61 2.00
N ARG A 54 -2.73 6.63 2.01
CA ARG A 54 -3.32 7.09 3.27
C ARG A 54 -4.16 5.97 3.88
N PRO A 55 -4.04 5.70 5.20
CA PRO A 55 -4.87 4.71 5.86
C PRO A 55 -6.36 4.99 5.62
N GLU A 56 -7.07 3.99 5.17
CA GLU A 56 -8.49 4.04 4.85
C GLU A 56 -9.18 2.78 5.37
N LYS A 57 -10.41 2.91 5.88
CA LYS A 57 -11.21 1.75 6.33
C LYS A 57 -11.76 0.99 5.12
N ALA A 58 -10.87 0.43 4.35
CA ALA A 58 -11.18 -0.28 3.12
C ALA A 58 -10.16 -1.39 2.86
N PHE A 59 -10.56 -2.34 2.04
CA PHE A 59 -9.66 -3.31 1.43
C PHE A 59 -9.35 -2.89 0.00
N THR A 60 -8.11 -3.12 -0.46
CA THR A 60 -7.82 -3.15 -1.88
C THR A 60 -7.65 -4.58 -2.34
N ILE A 61 -8.35 -4.94 -3.40
CA ILE A 61 -8.27 -6.25 -4.05
C ILE A 61 -7.67 -6.04 -5.43
N SER A 62 -6.52 -6.64 -5.72
CA SER A 62 -5.97 -6.64 -7.07
C SER A 62 -6.25 -7.94 -7.78
N VAL A 63 -6.59 -7.84 -9.07
CA VAL A 63 -6.71 -8.98 -9.99
C VAL A 63 -5.76 -8.74 -11.16
N HIS A 64 -4.80 -9.64 -11.35
CA HIS A 64 -3.83 -9.56 -12.43
C HIS A 64 -4.42 -10.04 -13.75
N LEU A 65 -4.15 -9.29 -14.81
CA LEU A 65 -4.70 -9.56 -16.16
C LEU A 65 -3.72 -10.28 -17.08
N VAL A 66 -2.43 -10.18 -16.79
CA VAL A 66 -1.35 -10.76 -17.58
C VAL A 66 -0.39 -11.53 -16.70
N ASP A 67 0.31 -12.49 -17.27
CA ASP A 67 1.41 -13.18 -16.62
C ASP A 67 2.62 -12.22 -16.55
N PRO A 68 3.10 -11.86 -15.37
CA PRO A 68 4.25 -10.98 -15.25
C PRO A 68 5.54 -11.74 -15.57
N VAL A 69 6.50 -11.02 -16.13
CA VAL A 69 7.88 -11.50 -16.24
C VAL A 69 8.57 -11.24 -14.91
N PHE A 70 8.72 -12.28 -14.07
CA PHE A 70 9.27 -12.15 -12.72
C PHE A 70 10.74 -11.82 -12.69
N GLN A 71 11.11 -10.86 -11.81
CA GLN A 71 12.45 -10.81 -11.22
C GLN A 71 12.41 -10.64 -9.70
N LYS A 72 11.73 -9.65 -9.17
CA LYS A 72 11.59 -9.44 -7.71
C LYS A 72 10.30 -8.67 -7.42
N TRP A 73 9.26 -9.36 -7.05
CA TRP A 73 8.01 -8.76 -6.60
C TRP A 73 7.78 -9.04 -5.13
N GLY A 74 7.12 -8.12 -4.47
CA GLY A 74 6.72 -8.29 -3.10
C GLY A 74 5.85 -7.14 -2.63
N THR A 75 5.33 -7.28 -1.43
CA THR A 75 4.53 -6.25 -0.77
C THR A 75 5.08 -6.03 0.63
N TRP A 76 5.23 -4.78 1.01
CA TRP A 76 5.49 -4.41 2.39
C TRP A 76 4.15 -4.14 3.06
N VAL A 77 3.89 -4.85 4.14
CA VAL A 77 2.67 -4.69 4.96
C VAL A 77 3.14 -4.54 6.39
N ASP A 78 2.73 -3.49 7.07
CA ASP A 78 3.17 -3.19 8.43
C ASP A 78 4.71 -3.19 8.60
N GLY A 79 5.43 -2.69 7.60
CA GLY A 79 6.90 -2.69 7.59
C GLY A 79 7.54 -4.06 7.36
N LYS A 80 6.77 -5.10 7.10
CA LYS A 80 7.23 -6.47 6.84
C LYS A 80 7.17 -6.78 5.35
N PHE A 81 8.29 -7.22 4.79
CA PHE A 81 8.33 -7.67 3.41
C PHE A 81 7.69 -9.05 3.27
N VAL A 82 6.69 -9.14 2.43
CA VAL A 82 6.03 -10.38 2.02
C VAL A 82 6.45 -10.65 0.57
N PRO A 83 7.34 -11.61 0.32
CA PRO A 83 7.73 -11.96 -1.04
C PRO A 83 6.52 -12.57 -1.75
N VAL A 84 6.39 -12.23 -3.01
CA VAL A 84 5.41 -12.87 -3.89
C VAL A 84 6.15 -13.85 -4.78
N THR A 85 5.85 -15.11 -4.65
CA THR A 85 6.58 -16.19 -5.32
C THR A 85 5.98 -16.56 -6.68
N SER A 86 4.70 -16.29 -6.89
CA SER A 86 4.03 -16.55 -8.16
C SER A 86 2.79 -15.67 -8.33
N TRP A 87 2.77 -14.90 -9.40
CA TRP A 87 1.58 -14.21 -9.88
C TRP A 87 1.33 -14.68 -11.31
N TYR A 88 0.09 -15.01 -11.61
CA TYR A 88 -0.35 -15.37 -12.93
C TYR A 88 -1.56 -14.51 -13.31
N ALA A 89 -1.95 -14.51 -14.55
CA ALA A 89 -3.23 -13.96 -14.94
C ALA A 89 -4.35 -14.65 -14.11
N GLY A 90 -5.19 -13.85 -13.47
CA GLY A 90 -6.19 -14.34 -12.50
C GLY A 90 -5.68 -14.48 -11.08
N GLY A 91 -4.40 -14.26 -10.81
CA GLY A 91 -3.88 -14.17 -9.43
C GLY A 91 -4.46 -12.94 -8.71
N ILE A 92 -4.90 -13.15 -7.47
CA ILE A 92 -5.48 -12.09 -6.64
C ILE A 92 -4.58 -11.72 -5.48
N GLY A 93 -4.67 -10.47 -5.03
CA GLY A 93 -4.10 -10.00 -3.79
C GLY A 93 -5.10 -9.16 -3.02
N ILE A 94 -5.12 -9.30 -1.71
CA ILE A 94 -5.98 -8.52 -0.81
C ILE A 94 -5.12 -7.86 0.23
N TRP A 95 -5.29 -6.56 0.42
CA TRP A 95 -4.61 -5.78 1.46
C TRP A 95 -5.61 -4.91 2.19
N ASP A 96 -5.45 -4.85 3.49
CA ASP A 96 -6.12 -3.88 4.34
C ASP A 96 -5.40 -2.52 4.20
N LEU A 97 -6.11 -1.49 3.79
CA LEU A 97 -5.53 -0.15 3.62
C LEU A 97 -5.19 0.53 4.95
N GLU A 98 -5.66 0.00 6.09
CA GLU A 98 -5.19 0.44 7.41
C GLU A 98 -3.78 -0.10 7.75
N SER A 99 -3.26 -1.09 6.99
CA SER A 99 -1.97 -1.74 7.22
C SER A 99 -0.80 -1.17 6.40
N ASP A 100 -0.97 0.00 5.79
CA ASP A 100 0.05 0.69 4.97
C ASP A 100 0.73 -0.22 3.92
N PRO A 101 -0.03 -0.84 3.00
CA PRO A 101 0.54 -1.72 1.99
C PRO A 101 1.34 -0.94 0.96
N ARG A 102 2.57 -1.41 0.66
CA ARG A 102 3.43 -0.84 -0.39
C ARG A 102 3.93 -1.95 -1.30
N ALA A 103 3.84 -1.74 -2.59
CA ALA A 103 4.23 -2.72 -3.59
C ALA A 103 5.65 -2.49 -4.11
N LEU A 104 6.40 -3.58 -4.26
CA LEU A 104 7.64 -3.61 -5.03
C LEU A 104 7.38 -4.43 -6.29
N ARG A 105 7.43 -3.79 -7.47
CA ARG A 105 7.16 -4.41 -8.77
C ARG A 105 8.14 -3.87 -9.79
N ASN A 106 9.22 -4.59 -10.02
CA ASN A 106 10.32 -4.14 -10.90
C ASN A 106 10.18 -4.57 -12.38
N THR A 107 9.05 -5.15 -12.73
CA THR A 107 8.72 -5.51 -14.12
C THR A 107 7.33 -5.02 -14.49
N GLY A 108 7.00 -4.99 -15.76
CA GLY A 108 5.69 -4.54 -16.24
C GLY A 108 4.53 -5.39 -15.69
N TRP A 109 3.37 -4.77 -15.52
CA TRP A 109 2.14 -5.42 -15.09
C TRP A 109 0.90 -4.75 -15.68
N ASP A 110 -0.21 -5.48 -15.67
CA ASP A 110 -1.56 -4.99 -15.91
C ASP A 110 -2.50 -5.63 -14.89
N SER A 111 -3.24 -4.83 -14.15
CA SER A 111 -4.11 -5.30 -13.08
C SER A 111 -5.27 -4.34 -12.83
N VAL A 112 -6.40 -4.87 -12.36
CA VAL A 112 -7.50 -4.06 -11.84
C VAL A 112 -7.46 -4.10 -10.31
N HIS A 113 -7.55 -2.93 -9.71
CA HIS A 113 -7.60 -2.73 -8.27
C HIS A 113 -9.00 -2.28 -7.87
N TYR A 114 -9.63 -3.03 -6.98
CA TYR A 114 -10.91 -2.70 -6.38
C TYR A 114 -10.67 -2.09 -4.99
N ASN A 115 -11.10 -0.84 -4.78
CA ASN A 115 -11.19 -0.26 -3.44
C ASN A 115 -12.58 -0.63 -2.89
N LEU A 116 -12.61 -1.46 -1.88
CA LEU A 116 -13.82 -1.96 -1.21
C LEU A 116 -13.88 -1.40 0.21
N PRO A 117 -14.69 -0.34 0.45
CA PRO A 117 -14.91 0.16 1.81
C PRO A 117 -15.49 -0.91 2.72
N ARG A 118 -15.06 -0.91 3.99
CA ARG A 118 -15.62 -1.85 4.99
C ARG A 118 -17.14 -1.70 5.13
N SER A 119 -17.65 -0.46 5.00
CA SER A 119 -19.10 -0.19 5.02
C SER A 119 -19.87 -0.91 3.91
N THR A 120 -19.26 -1.05 2.72
CA THR A 120 -19.87 -1.81 1.61
C THR A 120 -19.93 -3.30 1.93
N LEU A 121 -18.87 -3.85 2.52
CA LEU A 121 -18.86 -5.25 2.94
C LEU A 121 -19.82 -5.51 4.10
N ASP A 122 -19.89 -4.59 5.07
CA ASP A 122 -20.82 -4.65 6.19
C ASP A 122 -22.27 -4.64 5.70
N ALA A 123 -22.62 -3.73 4.80
CA ALA A 123 -23.97 -3.67 4.21
C ALA A 123 -24.33 -4.96 3.45
N PHE A 124 -23.40 -5.50 2.65
CA PHE A 124 -23.61 -6.76 1.95
C PHE A 124 -23.87 -7.94 2.91
N THR A 125 -23.08 -8.04 3.99
CA THR A 125 -23.27 -9.14 4.97
C THR A 125 -24.56 -8.98 5.76
N GLU A 126 -24.97 -7.77 6.11
CA GLU A 126 -26.23 -7.45 6.78
C GLU A 126 -27.43 -7.84 5.90
N ASP A 127 -27.45 -7.38 4.63
CA ASP A 127 -28.50 -7.71 3.66
C ASP A 127 -28.60 -9.22 3.39
N ALA A 128 -27.47 -9.93 3.39
CA ALA A 128 -27.41 -11.37 3.22
C ALA A 128 -27.72 -12.18 4.49
N GLY A 129 -27.93 -11.52 5.64
CA GLY A 129 -28.11 -12.19 6.94
C GLY A 129 -26.88 -12.96 7.40
N MET A 130 -25.69 -12.54 6.96
CA MET A 130 -24.41 -13.19 7.28
C MET A 130 -23.73 -12.49 8.47
N PRO A 131 -22.85 -13.21 9.20
CA PRO A 131 -22.03 -12.57 10.22
C PRO A 131 -21.11 -11.49 9.60
N LYS A 132 -20.85 -10.44 10.36
CA LYS A 132 -19.92 -9.37 9.98
C LYS A 132 -18.53 -9.95 9.68
N VAL A 133 -17.91 -9.44 8.61
CA VAL A 133 -16.57 -9.83 8.17
C VAL A 133 -15.57 -8.70 8.51
N ASP A 134 -14.75 -8.93 9.52
CA ASP A 134 -13.75 -7.94 9.96
C ASP A 134 -12.47 -7.99 9.12
N THR A 135 -12.13 -9.14 8.54
CA THR A 135 -10.90 -9.33 7.77
C THR A 135 -11.14 -10.19 6.54
N LEU A 136 -10.47 -9.80 5.45
CA LEU A 136 -10.35 -10.61 4.24
C LEU A 136 -8.89 -11.06 4.11
N LEU A 137 -8.68 -12.37 3.99
CA LEU A 137 -7.36 -12.97 3.90
C LEU A 137 -7.27 -13.87 2.67
N CYS A 138 -6.21 -13.71 1.90
CA CYS A 138 -5.82 -14.67 0.88
C CYS A 138 -4.29 -14.76 0.80
N GLU A 139 -3.78 -15.89 0.38
CA GLU A 139 -2.38 -15.98 -0.02
C GLU A 139 -2.19 -15.17 -1.29
N GLN A 140 -1.17 -14.29 -1.29
CA GLN A 140 -0.91 -13.38 -2.41
C GLN A 140 -0.59 -14.17 -3.70
N GLY A 141 -1.26 -13.81 -4.79
CA GLY A 141 -1.13 -14.49 -6.07
C GLY A 141 -2.01 -15.74 -6.23
N THR A 142 -2.84 -16.08 -5.24
CA THR A 142 -3.78 -17.20 -5.36
C THR A 142 -4.67 -17.02 -6.60
N PRO A 143 -4.73 -18.00 -7.52
CA PRO A 143 -5.61 -17.92 -8.67
C PRO A 143 -7.09 -17.93 -8.25
N ASP A 144 -7.85 -16.95 -8.72
CA ASP A 144 -9.30 -16.94 -8.58
C ASP A 144 -9.98 -16.76 -9.95
N PRO A 145 -10.36 -17.87 -10.60
CA PRO A 145 -10.98 -17.82 -11.92
C PRO A 145 -12.29 -17.01 -11.96
N VAL A 146 -13.04 -17.00 -10.84
CA VAL A 146 -14.32 -16.27 -10.77
C VAL A 146 -14.04 -14.77 -10.78
N LEU A 147 -13.15 -14.29 -9.89
CA LEU A 147 -12.78 -12.88 -9.86
C LEU A 147 -12.10 -12.44 -11.15
N TYR A 148 -11.29 -13.32 -11.77
CA TYR A 148 -10.66 -13.03 -13.06
C TYR A 148 -11.71 -12.79 -14.15
N HIS A 149 -12.67 -13.71 -14.33
CA HIS A 149 -13.70 -13.57 -15.36
C HIS A 149 -14.65 -12.40 -15.08
N LEU A 150 -15.03 -12.16 -13.83
CA LEU A 150 -15.77 -10.95 -13.46
C LEU A 150 -15.00 -9.68 -13.85
N THR A 151 -13.69 -9.64 -13.59
CA THR A 151 -12.84 -8.52 -13.98
C THR A 151 -12.78 -8.34 -15.49
N GLN A 152 -12.65 -9.44 -16.24
CA GLN A 152 -12.68 -9.39 -17.72
C GLN A 152 -13.99 -8.80 -18.27
N MET A 153 -15.12 -9.13 -17.66
CA MET A 153 -16.41 -8.53 -18.03
C MET A 153 -16.49 -7.02 -17.77
N LEU A 154 -15.73 -6.52 -16.78
CA LEU A 154 -15.70 -5.10 -16.43
C LEU A 154 -14.76 -4.27 -17.33
N LEU A 155 -13.76 -4.91 -17.98
CA LEU A 155 -12.72 -4.20 -18.75
C LEU A 155 -13.27 -3.25 -19.82
N PRO A 156 -14.30 -3.59 -20.63
CA PRO A 156 -14.85 -2.68 -21.63
C PRO A 156 -15.39 -1.37 -21.03
N SER A 157 -15.81 -1.40 -19.78
CA SER A 157 -16.39 -0.25 -19.08
C SER A 157 -15.37 0.85 -18.73
N PHE A 158 -14.09 0.54 -18.71
CA PHE A 158 -13.02 1.53 -18.43
C PHE A 158 -12.79 2.53 -19.58
N GLY A 159 -13.31 2.29 -20.75
CA GLY A 159 -13.13 3.14 -21.95
C GLY A 159 -14.34 3.97 -22.34
N SER A 160 -15.53 3.67 -21.81
CA SER A 160 -16.80 4.29 -22.24
C SER A 160 -17.72 4.50 -21.04
N HIS A 161 -17.73 5.73 -20.52
CA HIS A 161 -18.58 6.09 -19.38
C HIS A 161 -20.10 6.04 -19.68
N ASP A 162 -20.48 6.09 -20.94
CA ASP A 162 -21.90 6.28 -21.36
C ASP A 162 -22.67 4.98 -21.63
N GLN A 163 -22.08 3.79 -21.46
CA GLN A 163 -22.73 2.53 -21.88
C GLN A 163 -22.74 1.42 -20.82
N VAL A 164 -22.40 1.71 -19.59
CA VAL A 164 -22.42 0.68 -18.54
C VAL A 164 -23.77 0.68 -17.87
N ASP A 165 -24.49 -0.44 -17.99
CA ASP A 165 -25.77 -0.65 -17.33
C ASP A 165 -25.58 -0.67 -15.80
N ASP A 166 -26.26 0.24 -15.11
CA ASP A 166 -26.22 0.31 -13.63
C ASP A 166 -26.61 -1.03 -13.00
N LEU A 167 -27.56 -1.75 -13.60
CA LEU A 167 -27.97 -3.07 -13.12
C LEU A 167 -26.84 -4.10 -13.21
N PHE A 168 -26.01 -4.05 -14.26
CA PHE A 168 -24.82 -4.87 -14.36
C PHE A 168 -23.82 -4.56 -13.26
N LEU A 169 -23.60 -3.27 -13.00
CA LEU A 169 -22.65 -2.82 -11.96
C LEU A 169 -23.14 -3.22 -10.56
N ASP A 170 -24.43 -3.13 -10.29
CA ASP A 170 -25.02 -3.56 -9.02
C ASP A 170 -24.79 -5.06 -8.77
N HIS A 171 -25.08 -5.89 -9.78
CA HIS A 171 -24.84 -7.33 -9.67
C HIS A 171 -23.36 -7.67 -9.60
N PHE A 172 -22.51 -6.90 -10.28
CA PHE A 172 -21.06 -7.07 -10.19
C PHE A 172 -20.58 -6.91 -8.74
N VAL A 173 -21.00 -5.86 -8.03
CA VAL A 173 -20.62 -5.65 -6.62
C VAL A 173 -21.10 -6.79 -5.73
N LEU A 174 -22.33 -7.27 -5.93
CA LEU A 174 -22.86 -8.40 -5.18
C LEU A 174 -22.07 -9.68 -5.43
N MET A 175 -21.72 -9.97 -6.68
CA MET A 175 -20.89 -11.16 -7.01
C MET A 175 -19.49 -11.05 -6.45
N LEU A 176 -18.86 -9.86 -6.53
CA LEU A 176 -17.54 -9.60 -5.97
C LEU A 176 -17.55 -9.81 -4.45
N CYS A 177 -18.46 -9.15 -3.73
CA CYS A 177 -18.59 -9.28 -2.27
C CYS A 177 -18.90 -10.73 -1.86
N GLY A 178 -19.86 -11.36 -2.52
CA GLY A 178 -20.22 -12.76 -2.26
C GLY A 178 -19.05 -13.71 -2.46
N ARG A 179 -18.25 -13.52 -3.53
CA ARG A 179 -17.04 -14.31 -3.75
C ARG A 179 -16.01 -14.09 -2.65
N LEU A 180 -15.69 -12.84 -2.32
CA LEU A 180 -14.71 -12.49 -1.29
C LEU A 180 -15.12 -13.03 0.09
N VAL A 181 -16.36 -12.85 0.49
CA VAL A 181 -16.88 -13.35 1.78
C VAL A 181 -16.77 -14.88 1.85
N ASN A 182 -17.14 -15.59 0.79
CA ASN A 182 -17.12 -17.05 0.80
C ASN A 182 -15.72 -17.67 0.73
N THR A 183 -14.75 -16.99 0.12
CA THR A 183 -13.42 -17.56 -0.13
C THR A 183 -12.32 -16.96 0.73
N CYS A 184 -12.45 -15.68 1.10
CA CYS A 184 -11.38 -14.92 1.75
C CYS A 184 -11.76 -14.41 3.15
N SER A 185 -13.02 -14.65 3.64
CA SER A 185 -13.38 -14.21 4.98
C SER A 185 -12.77 -15.09 6.06
N SER A 186 -12.39 -14.46 7.16
CA SER A 186 -11.84 -15.12 8.35
C SER A 186 -12.83 -16.05 9.08
N VAL A 187 -14.11 -16.05 8.70
CA VAL A 187 -15.16 -16.87 9.33
C VAL A 187 -14.90 -18.38 9.21
N LYS A 188 -14.03 -18.79 8.26
CA LYS A 188 -13.52 -20.16 8.16
C LYS A 188 -12.08 -20.32 8.65
N ALA A 189 -11.47 -19.25 9.14
CA ALA A 189 -10.09 -19.32 9.58
C ALA A 189 -9.98 -20.14 10.86
N SER A 190 -9.26 -21.24 10.74
CA SER A 190 -8.63 -21.96 11.83
C SER A 190 -7.99 -20.99 12.84
N PRO A 191 -7.97 -21.34 14.15
CA PRO A 191 -7.49 -20.44 15.21
C PRO A 191 -5.97 -20.28 15.22
N ASN A 192 -5.37 -19.88 14.09
CA ASN A 192 -3.95 -19.54 14.06
C ASN A 192 -3.77 -18.02 14.06
N THR A 193 -4.60 -17.38 14.80
CA THR A 193 -4.65 -15.95 15.03
C THR A 193 -3.59 -15.54 16.02
N TYR A 194 -2.73 -14.64 15.67
CA TYR A 194 -2.05 -13.63 16.50
C TYR A 194 -1.82 -13.99 17.98
N ARG A 195 -1.26 -15.17 18.26
CA ARG A 195 -0.71 -15.44 19.60
C ARG A 195 0.59 -14.67 19.71
N GLY A 196 0.54 -13.47 20.30
CA GLY A 196 1.71 -12.76 20.79
C GLY A 196 2.10 -11.45 20.08
N GLY A 197 1.38 -10.95 19.08
CA GLY A 197 1.60 -9.63 18.46
C GLY A 197 0.88 -8.49 19.19
N LEU A 198 1.03 -7.26 18.67
CA LEU A 198 0.27 -6.10 19.11
C LEU A 198 -1.18 -6.22 18.63
N ALA A 199 -2.13 -5.78 19.45
CA ALA A 199 -3.51 -5.64 19.04
C ALA A 199 -3.65 -4.59 17.92
N PRO A 200 -4.69 -4.64 17.06
CA PRO A 200 -4.84 -3.70 15.94
C PRO A 200 -4.78 -2.22 16.36
N TRP A 201 -5.38 -1.85 17.49
CA TRP A 201 -5.30 -0.48 18.00
C TRP A 201 -3.90 -0.11 18.49
N GLN A 202 -3.14 -1.07 19.04
CA GLN A 202 -1.74 -0.86 19.45
C GLN A 202 -0.83 -0.70 18.24
N VAL A 203 -1.05 -1.46 17.17
CA VAL A 203 -0.35 -1.31 15.88
C VAL A 203 -0.57 0.09 15.34
N ARG A 204 -1.84 0.55 15.27
CA ARG A 204 -2.18 1.89 14.79
C ARG A 204 -1.54 2.97 15.64
N ARG A 205 -1.71 2.91 16.98
CA ARG A 205 -1.13 3.88 17.91
C ARG A 205 0.40 3.94 17.81
N THR A 206 1.04 2.78 17.74
CA THR A 206 2.49 2.67 17.58
C THR A 206 2.96 3.35 16.28
N ARG A 207 2.22 3.14 15.19
CA ARG A 207 2.55 3.71 13.88
C ARG A 207 2.43 5.25 13.90
N GLU A 208 1.32 5.76 14.42
CA GLU A 208 1.12 7.21 14.60
C GLU A 208 2.27 7.87 15.36
N MET A 209 2.72 7.24 16.46
CA MET A 209 3.83 7.75 17.26
C MET A 209 5.17 7.69 16.53
N LEU A 210 5.43 6.61 15.80
CA LEU A 210 6.66 6.46 15.02
C LEU A 210 6.73 7.49 13.88
N ASP A 211 5.62 7.75 13.20
CA ASP A 211 5.54 8.73 12.11
C ASP A 211 5.70 10.18 12.60
N GLN A 212 5.15 10.49 13.78
CA GLN A 212 5.28 11.82 14.40
C GLN A 212 6.69 12.12 14.92
N HIS A 213 7.47 11.09 15.27
CA HIS A 213 8.77 11.20 15.95
C HIS A 213 9.94 10.60 15.17
N LEU A 214 9.88 10.58 13.84
CA LEU A 214 10.97 10.05 12.99
C LEU A 214 12.32 10.73 13.23
N GLY A 215 12.30 12.03 13.59
CA GLY A 215 13.51 12.83 13.92
C GLY A 215 13.96 12.74 15.36
N ASP A 216 13.12 12.29 16.28
CA ASP A 216 13.37 12.32 17.72
C ASP A 216 13.82 10.95 18.26
N ASN A 217 14.47 10.96 19.43
CA ASN A 217 14.81 9.75 20.18
C ASN A 217 13.56 9.17 20.89
N LEU A 218 12.61 8.62 20.10
CA LEU A 218 11.43 7.97 20.68
C LEU A 218 11.87 6.74 21.50
N ARG A 219 11.67 6.81 22.82
CA ARG A 219 12.07 5.73 23.71
C ARG A 219 11.09 4.56 23.60
N LEU A 220 11.65 3.34 23.54
CA LEU A 220 10.86 2.12 23.55
C LEU A 220 9.88 2.04 24.73
N ALA A 221 10.27 2.60 25.89
CA ALA A 221 9.43 2.67 27.07
C ALA A 221 8.17 3.52 26.86
N THR A 222 8.27 4.61 26.12
CA THR A 222 7.12 5.49 25.79
C THR A 222 6.12 4.74 24.91
N LEU A 223 6.60 4.05 23.86
CA LEU A 223 5.74 3.22 23.00
C LEU A 223 5.03 2.11 23.78
N ALA A 224 5.77 1.43 24.65
CA ALA A 224 5.22 0.38 25.50
C ALA A 224 4.14 0.92 26.44
N HIS A 225 4.38 2.05 27.08
CA HIS A 225 3.43 2.71 27.98
C HIS A 225 2.14 3.10 27.26
N GLU A 226 2.23 3.74 26.10
CA GLU A 226 1.08 4.13 25.27
C GLU A 226 0.25 2.94 24.78
N CYS A 227 0.87 1.77 24.69
CA CYS A 227 0.20 0.51 24.34
C CYS A 227 -0.29 -0.28 25.57
N GLY A 228 -0.06 0.23 26.81
CA GLY A 228 -0.44 -0.47 28.03
C GLY A 228 0.35 -1.77 28.26
N LEU A 229 1.60 -1.85 27.76
CA LEU A 229 2.44 -3.04 27.82
C LEU A 229 3.73 -2.78 28.58
N SER A 230 4.30 -3.83 29.16
CA SER A 230 5.70 -3.75 29.61
C SER A 230 6.65 -3.63 28.43
N VAL A 231 7.82 -3.01 28.61
CA VAL A 231 8.83 -2.81 27.56
C VAL A 231 9.21 -4.12 26.87
N SER A 232 9.43 -5.18 27.66
CA SER A 232 9.79 -6.50 27.13
C SER A 232 8.67 -7.18 26.34
N HIS A 233 7.42 -7.01 26.79
CA HIS A 233 6.25 -7.52 26.08
C HIS A 233 6.05 -6.75 24.77
N PHE A 234 6.09 -5.41 24.84
CA PHE A 234 5.98 -4.58 23.66
C PHE A 234 7.05 -4.91 22.60
N ALA A 235 8.32 -5.03 22.99
CA ALA A 235 9.40 -5.34 22.05
C ALA A 235 9.18 -6.67 21.31
N ARG A 236 8.71 -7.71 22.01
CA ARG A 236 8.39 -9.01 21.41
C ARG A 236 7.19 -8.90 20.48
N SER A 237 6.10 -8.30 20.96
CA SER A 237 4.87 -8.12 20.19
C SER A 237 5.08 -7.21 18.99
N PHE A 238 5.89 -6.16 19.12
CA PHE A 238 6.28 -5.29 18.01
C PHE A 238 7.04 -6.09 16.94
N LYS A 239 8.08 -6.84 17.34
CA LYS A 239 8.85 -7.67 16.39
C LYS A 239 7.97 -8.67 15.65
N GLN A 240 6.97 -9.22 16.32
CA GLN A 240 6.01 -10.14 15.71
C GLN A 240 5.06 -9.45 14.75
N SER A 241 4.55 -8.25 15.09
CA SER A 241 3.61 -7.49 14.25
C SER A 241 4.29 -6.78 13.09
N PHE A 242 5.50 -6.22 13.30
CA PHE A 242 6.24 -5.41 12.31
C PHE A 242 7.39 -6.17 11.63
N GLY A 243 7.66 -7.40 12.02
CA GLY A 243 8.71 -8.25 11.43
C GLY A 243 10.15 -7.86 11.77
N SER A 244 10.35 -6.76 12.52
CA SER A 244 11.66 -6.26 12.92
C SER A 244 11.62 -5.59 14.30
N SER A 245 12.80 -5.31 14.90
CA SER A 245 12.85 -4.49 16.11
C SER A 245 12.44 -3.04 15.81
N VAL A 246 11.97 -2.32 16.84
CA VAL A 246 11.62 -0.89 16.74
C VAL A 246 12.78 -0.08 16.14
N HIS A 247 14.00 -0.30 16.62
CA HIS A 247 15.19 0.39 16.10
C HIS A 247 15.39 0.15 14.60
N ARG A 248 15.33 -1.11 14.16
CA ARG A 248 15.48 -1.44 12.73
C ARG A 248 14.36 -0.86 11.89
N TYR A 249 13.14 -0.88 12.39
CA TYR A 249 12.00 -0.26 11.74
C TYR A 249 12.22 1.25 11.52
N LEU A 250 12.62 1.98 12.57
CA LEU A 250 12.94 3.41 12.48
C LEU A 250 14.08 3.69 11.49
N VAL A 251 15.14 2.88 11.51
CA VAL A 251 16.23 3.01 10.55
C VAL A 251 15.72 2.89 9.10
N LEU A 252 14.89 1.91 8.82
CA LEU A 252 14.30 1.74 7.48
C LEU A 252 13.43 2.93 7.08
N GLN A 253 12.59 3.45 7.98
CA GLN A 253 11.77 4.63 7.71
C GLN A 253 12.62 5.87 7.42
N ARG A 254 13.69 6.10 8.20
CA ARG A 254 14.64 7.21 7.99
C ARG A 254 15.33 7.10 6.62
N VAL A 255 15.71 5.90 6.21
CA VAL A 255 16.31 5.65 4.89
C VAL A 255 15.30 5.93 3.77
N GLU A 256 14.03 5.55 3.92
CA GLU A 256 12.99 5.85 2.93
C GLU A 256 12.72 7.36 2.83
N THR A 257 12.67 8.07 3.96
CA THR A 257 12.59 9.53 3.97
C THR A 257 13.79 10.16 3.26
N ALA A 258 15.00 9.66 3.54
CA ALA A 258 16.21 10.14 2.89
C ALA A 258 16.19 9.89 1.37
N LYS A 259 15.69 8.76 0.90
CA LYS A 259 15.52 8.50 -0.55
C LYS A 259 14.59 9.50 -1.21
N ALA A 260 13.46 9.82 -0.56
CA ALA A 260 12.55 10.85 -1.06
C ALA A 260 13.26 12.20 -1.17
N LEU A 261 13.99 12.62 -0.13
CA LEU A 261 14.74 13.88 -0.14
C LEU A 261 15.87 13.87 -1.19
N LEU A 262 16.62 12.78 -1.32
CA LEU A 262 17.65 12.62 -2.35
C LEU A 262 17.08 12.74 -3.77
N ARG A 263 15.85 12.27 -3.99
CA ARG A 263 15.20 12.28 -5.31
C ARG A 263 14.58 13.61 -5.68
N TYR A 264 13.97 14.30 -4.71
CA TYR A 264 13.10 15.44 -4.99
C TYR A 264 13.60 16.78 -4.43
N SER A 265 14.74 16.81 -3.73
CA SER A 265 15.30 18.04 -3.21
C SER A 265 16.74 18.28 -3.66
N SER A 266 17.16 19.55 -3.63
CA SER A 266 18.54 19.98 -3.84
C SER A 266 19.35 20.05 -2.54
N CYS A 267 18.78 19.63 -1.39
CA CYS A 267 19.45 19.66 -0.10
C CYS A 267 20.78 18.92 -0.09
N SER A 268 21.75 19.42 0.66
CA SER A 268 23.02 18.76 0.90
C SER A 268 22.83 17.43 1.63
N LEU A 269 23.81 16.53 1.57
CA LEU A 269 23.74 15.27 2.29
C LEU A 269 23.68 15.47 3.81
N SER A 270 24.26 16.55 4.32
CA SER A 270 24.19 16.92 5.74
C SER A 270 22.78 17.35 6.15
N GLU A 271 22.11 18.17 5.34
CA GLU A 271 20.72 18.57 5.59
C GLU A 271 19.77 17.39 5.50
N ILE A 272 19.95 16.50 4.50
CA ILE A 272 19.16 15.29 4.37
C ILE A 272 19.35 14.35 5.56
N ALA A 273 20.57 14.21 6.07
CA ALA A 273 20.83 13.44 7.28
C ALA A 273 19.98 13.93 8.44
N LEU A 274 19.99 15.23 8.71
CA LEU A 274 19.23 15.83 9.81
C LEU A 274 17.70 15.71 9.58
N GLN A 275 17.22 16.06 8.37
CA GLN A 275 15.79 16.01 8.04
C GLN A 275 15.22 14.58 8.06
N SER A 276 16.06 13.56 7.79
CA SER A 276 15.66 12.16 7.87
C SER A 276 15.90 11.53 9.25
N GLY A 277 16.32 12.33 10.26
CA GLY A 277 16.41 11.91 11.66
C GLY A 277 17.72 11.21 12.03
N PHE A 278 18.80 11.38 11.25
CA PHE A 278 20.14 10.94 11.64
C PHE A 278 20.86 12.02 12.42
N SER A 279 21.75 11.62 13.33
CA SER A 279 22.56 12.54 14.15
C SER A 279 23.54 13.37 13.33
N ASP A 280 24.09 12.79 12.26
CA ASP A 280 25.09 13.40 11.41
C ASP A 280 25.17 12.71 10.05
N GLN A 281 25.85 13.36 9.09
CA GLN A 281 26.04 12.83 7.74
C GLN A 281 26.85 11.52 7.68
N PRO A 282 27.92 11.31 8.46
CA PRO A 282 28.63 10.03 8.47
C PRO A 282 27.77 8.85 8.92
N ALA A 283 26.96 9.01 9.98
CA ALA A 283 26.01 8.00 10.45
C ALA A 283 24.96 7.69 9.37
N PHE A 284 24.41 8.73 8.76
CA PHE A 284 23.50 8.60 7.63
C PHE A 284 24.12 7.82 6.49
N SER A 285 25.30 8.23 6.01
CA SER A 285 25.95 7.63 4.83
C SER A 285 26.28 6.16 5.04
N ARG A 286 26.73 5.77 6.23
CA ARG A 286 26.99 4.36 6.58
C ARG A 286 25.68 3.58 6.58
N THR A 287 24.69 4.03 7.34
CA THR A 287 23.41 3.33 7.48
C THR A 287 22.68 3.22 6.14
N PHE A 288 22.68 4.29 5.34
CA PHE A 288 22.09 4.28 4.00
C PHE A 288 22.77 3.25 3.10
N SER A 289 24.10 3.22 3.09
CA SER A 289 24.88 2.25 2.29
C SER A 289 24.63 0.82 2.73
N ASP A 290 24.54 0.57 4.04
CA ASP A 290 24.26 -0.76 4.61
C ASP A 290 22.86 -1.26 4.24
N VAL A 291 21.87 -0.37 4.18
CA VAL A 291 20.48 -0.73 3.87
C VAL A 291 20.22 -0.81 2.37
N VAL A 292 20.76 0.13 1.60
CA VAL A 292 20.47 0.31 0.16
C VAL A 292 21.50 -0.37 -0.74
N GLY A 293 22.71 -0.67 -0.20
CA GLY A 293 23.79 -1.26 -0.96
C GLY A 293 24.60 -0.25 -1.81
N THR A 294 24.27 1.05 -1.70
CA THR A 294 24.90 2.10 -2.52
C THR A 294 25.00 3.40 -1.71
N PRO A 295 26.12 4.13 -1.76
CA PRO A 295 26.27 5.40 -1.05
C PRO A 295 25.22 6.45 -1.50
N PRO A 296 24.72 7.33 -0.58
CA PRO A 296 23.64 8.25 -0.88
C PRO A 296 23.94 9.23 -2.02
N GLY A 297 25.19 9.70 -2.14
CA GLY A 297 25.61 10.56 -3.26
C GLY A 297 25.53 9.86 -4.62
N LYS A 298 25.97 8.61 -4.69
CA LYS A 298 25.88 7.80 -5.92
C LYS A 298 24.41 7.47 -6.24
N TRP A 299 23.63 7.16 -5.22
CA TRP A 299 22.21 6.92 -5.37
C TRP A 299 21.47 8.17 -5.91
N ARG A 300 21.78 9.37 -5.40
CA ARG A 300 21.23 10.63 -5.93
C ARG A 300 21.59 10.84 -7.41
N SER A 301 22.85 10.61 -7.80
CA SER A 301 23.26 10.76 -9.20
C SER A 301 22.52 9.81 -10.13
N GLN A 302 22.09 8.65 -9.64
CA GLN A 302 21.41 7.64 -10.42
C GLN A 302 19.88 7.83 -10.46
N TYR A 303 19.27 8.31 -9.38
CA TYR A 303 17.82 8.36 -9.20
C TYR A 303 17.26 9.75 -8.89
N GLY A 304 18.11 10.76 -8.67
CA GLY A 304 17.69 12.14 -8.45
C GLY A 304 17.10 12.72 -9.75
N ARG A 305 16.00 13.45 -9.66
CA ARG A 305 15.53 14.26 -10.78
C ARG A 305 16.50 15.42 -10.94
N HIS A 306 17.22 15.45 -12.03
CA HIS A 306 18.00 16.64 -12.39
C HIS A 306 17.01 17.80 -12.57
N THR A 307 17.09 18.80 -11.72
CA THR A 307 16.46 20.09 -11.97
C THR A 307 16.95 20.55 -13.34
N ILE A 308 16.04 20.78 -14.26
CA ILE A 308 16.36 21.42 -15.55
C ILE A 308 17.07 22.73 -15.20
N PRO A 309 18.27 23.01 -15.74
CA PRO A 309 18.91 24.30 -15.52
C PRO A 309 17.96 25.41 -15.96
N GLU A 310 17.77 26.42 -15.14
CA GLU A 310 17.08 27.64 -15.53
C GLU A 310 17.60 28.09 -16.90
N ALA A 311 16.68 28.36 -17.82
CA ALA A 311 16.98 28.88 -19.12
C ALA A 311 17.82 30.17 -18.95
N PRO A 312 18.88 30.38 -19.77
CA PRO A 312 19.69 31.55 -19.66
C PRO A 312 18.81 32.78 -19.86
N GLN A 313 18.88 33.71 -18.90
CA GLN A 313 18.25 35.02 -19.04
C GLN A 313 18.80 35.69 -20.33
N ILE A 314 17.93 35.87 -21.30
CA ILE A 314 18.21 36.68 -22.48
C ILE A 314 18.29 38.12 -21.97
N THR A 315 19.48 38.64 -21.79
CA THR A 315 19.71 40.07 -21.63
C THR A 315 19.45 40.71 -22.98
N GLU A 316 18.31 41.40 -23.11
CA GLU A 316 18.08 42.35 -24.17
C GLU A 316 19.09 43.51 -24.02
N ASN A 317 19.87 43.69 -25.04
CA ASN A 317 20.67 44.92 -25.32
C ASN A 317 19.89 45.78 -26.27
#